data_00bbfb699c08ae052ad3b31bfd8b8aa7
#
_entry.id   00bbfb699c08ae052ad3b31bfd8b8aa7
#
_cell.length_a   1.000
_cell.length_b   1.000
_cell.length_c   1.000
_cell.angle_alpha   90.00
_cell.angle_beta   90.00
_cell.angle_gamma   90.00
#
_symmetry.space_group_name_H-M   'P 1'
#
loop_
_entity.id
_entity.type
_entity.pdbx_description
1 polymer ?
#
loop_
_entity_poly.entity_id
_entity_poly.type
_entity_poly.pdbx_seq_one_letter_code
_entity_poly.pdbx_strand_id
1 'polypeptide(L)'
;MYLLYAPPKKFGALPAKTSLLTDEVKFTNNVAYCPKYYWKKHHCLQGCLDISPRWLKKMRSKRQLFSILFVAQGGIGDILWYMPFMKAVRLKYPRARIVVATREDRIPLFLGVPFADLAVKDDYWNLQHLISQAHEVYDFGGIATMLRKEMKLDPVDATFLDGELPKPTIRKDCRPMLVVTAQEGKQAKNLLEQHGVDLSKDKVVAIALEASTANRNWPYSYNLQLSRRLTNAGYKVIWLSAKHEINRTYFNTCPCGWEFNLTTETLPAGLSFKCPICKEVSTINELRPPQGIANLAGKTNIRQAISIIALSDLFIGPNSGLMVIATALETPTIGLFGAFNPKVRTKYYDRFAYIWGHMDCSPCKEHWTECPKGHPAPCMKIITVDMVYNKAVEMIARFPRESIERLPID
;
A
#
# COMPACT_ATOMS: atom_id res chain seq x y z
N MET A 1 -13.63 -0.13 17.09
CA MET A 1 -13.25 -1.13 18.11
C MET A 1 -13.50 -0.57 19.48
N TYR A 2 -14.15 -1.33 20.35
CA TYR A 2 -14.29 -0.96 21.75
C TYR A 2 -13.24 -1.70 22.56
N LEU A 3 -12.57 -1.00 23.44
CA LEU A 3 -11.61 -1.58 24.35
C LEU A 3 -12.35 -1.97 25.63
N LEU A 4 -12.25 -3.22 25.99
CA LEU A 4 -12.84 -3.76 27.20
C LEU A 4 -11.72 -3.93 28.22
N TYR A 5 -11.72 -3.09 29.26
CA TYR A 5 -10.79 -3.19 30.37
C TYR A 5 -11.46 -3.92 31.53
N ALA A 6 -10.90 -5.04 31.94
CA ALA A 6 -11.32 -5.77 33.14
C ALA A 6 -10.37 -5.45 34.30
N PRO A 7 -10.83 -4.81 35.38
CA PRO A 7 -9.95 -4.54 36.53
C PRO A 7 -9.56 -5.86 37.22
N PRO A 8 -8.30 -6.01 37.66
CA PRO A 8 -7.73 -7.30 38.10
C PRO A 8 -8.37 -7.94 39.32
N LYS A 9 -9.22 -7.24 40.07
CA LYS A 9 -9.82 -7.77 41.33
C LYS A 9 -11.22 -8.39 41.18
N LYS A 10 -11.84 -8.40 40.02
CA LYS A 10 -13.21 -8.91 39.86
C LYS A 10 -13.35 -10.22 39.06
N PHE A 11 -12.28 -10.67 38.45
CA PHE A 11 -12.27 -11.94 37.76
C PHE A 11 -11.34 -12.91 38.47
N GLY A 12 -11.90 -13.79 39.30
CA GLY A 12 -11.27 -15.08 39.54
C GLY A 12 -10.90 -15.69 38.21
N ALA A 13 -9.83 -16.47 38.16
CA ALA A 13 -9.32 -17.07 36.92
C ALA A 13 -10.46 -17.45 35.99
N LEU A 14 -10.58 -16.76 34.86
CA LEU A 14 -11.56 -17.11 33.82
C LEU A 14 -11.38 -18.58 33.52
N PRO A 15 -12.44 -19.37 33.52
CA PRO A 15 -12.34 -20.80 33.23
C PRO A 15 -11.66 -20.96 31.87
N ALA A 16 -10.64 -21.80 31.82
CA ALA A 16 -9.78 -22.05 30.66
C ALA A 16 -10.53 -22.60 29.42
N LYS A 17 -11.86 -22.69 29.48
CA LYS A 17 -12.73 -23.15 28.39
C LYS A 17 -14.00 -22.29 28.35
N THR A 18 -13.92 -21.10 27.82
CA THR A 18 -15.09 -20.46 27.25
C THR A 18 -15.10 -20.74 25.75
N SER A 19 -15.81 -21.80 25.39
CA SER A 19 -16.09 -22.20 24.01
C SER A 19 -16.88 -21.16 23.19
N LEU A 20 -17.05 -19.96 23.71
CA LEU A 20 -17.77 -18.83 23.10
C LEU A 20 -16.83 -17.71 22.60
N LEU A 21 -15.54 -17.78 22.90
CA LEU A 21 -14.56 -16.84 22.35
C LEU A 21 -14.00 -17.48 21.09
N THR A 22 -14.58 -17.09 19.96
CA THR A 22 -13.99 -17.34 18.66
C THR A 22 -12.60 -16.69 18.59
N ASP A 23 -11.77 -17.11 17.66
CA ASP A 23 -10.41 -16.55 17.41
C ASP A 23 -10.37 -15.03 17.22
N GLU A 24 -11.51 -14.36 17.23
CA GLU A 24 -11.69 -12.94 16.97
C GLU A 24 -11.68 -12.07 18.24
N VAL A 25 -11.78 -12.65 19.44
CA VAL A 25 -11.63 -11.94 20.72
C VAL A 25 -10.43 -12.52 21.46
N LYS A 26 -9.38 -11.72 21.59
CA LYS A 26 -8.17 -12.12 22.31
C LYS A 26 -8.04 -11.33 23.60
N PHE A 27 -7.92 -12.04 24.71
CA PHE A 27 -7.59 -11.44 25.99
C PHE A 27 -6.11 -11.58 26.25
N THR A 28 -5.46 -10.47 26.52
CA THR A 28 -4.05 -10.45 26.92
C THR A 28 -3.93 -9.48 28.10
N ASN A 29 -3.50 -9.99 29.25
CA ASN A 29 -3.33 -9.20 30.48
C ASN A 29 -4.56 -8.35 30.87
N ASN A 30 -5.77 -8.93 30.89
CA ASN A 30 -7.02 -8.30 31.26
C ASN A 30 -7.57 -7.26 30.26
N VAL A 31 -7.03 -7.17 29.07
CA VAL A 31 -7.57 -6.32 28.00
C VAL A 31 -8.06 -7.20 26.86
N ALA A 32 -9.30 -6.98 26.44
CA ALA A 32 -9.88 -7.67 25.30
C ALA A 32 -10.07 -6.70 24.14
N TYR A 33 -9.63 -7.12 22.97
CA TYR A 33 -9.90 -6.42 21.72
C TYR A 33 -11.12 -7.05 21.06
N CYS A 34 -12.21 -6.30 21.00
CA CYS A 34 -13.43 -6.75 20.33
C CYS A 34 -13.75 -5.81 19.17
N PRO A 35 -13.87 -6.30 17.94
CA PRO A 35 -14.34 -5.49 16.84
C PRO A 35 -15.71 -4.87 17.15
N LYS A 36 -15.93 -3.62 16.77
CA LYS A 36 -17.17 -2.85 17.02
C LYS A 36 -18.44 -3.61 16.58
N TYR A 37 -18.35 -4.35 15.48
CA TYR A 37 -19.42 -5.22 14.99
C TYR A 37 -19.81 -6.32 15.98
N TYR A 38 -18.83 -6.94 16.62
CA TYR A 38 -19.03 -7.99 17.61
C TYR A 38 -19.67 -7.46 18.89
N TRP A 39 -19.26 -6.27 19.33
CA TRP A 39 -19.85 -5.60 20.49
C TRP A 39 -21.34 -5.33 20.30
N LYS A 40 -21.74 -4.77 19.18
CA LYS A 40 -23.15 -4.49 18.87
C LYS A 40 -24.02 -5.76 18.81
N LYS A 41 -23.42 -6.90 18.42
CA LYS A 41 -24.15 -8.16 18.24
C LYS A 41 -24.24 -9.02 19.49
N HIS A 42 -23.27 -8.97 20.37
CA HIS A 42 -23.11 -9.98 21.41
C HIS A 42 -23.23 -9.48 22.85
N HIS A 43 -23.17 -8.21 23.18
CA HIS A 43 -23.32 -7.63 24.54
C HIS A 43 -22.75 -8.46 25.72
N CYS A 44 -21.74 -9.28 25.48
CA CYS A 44 -21.57 -10.53 26.23
C CYS A 44 -20.49 -10.52 27.29
N LEU A 45 -19.97 -9.37 27.66
CA LEU A 45 -18.96 -9.32 28.71
C LEU A 45 -19.45 -8.48 29.89
N GLN A 46 -20.27 -9.10 30.75
CA GLN A 46 -20.63 -8.50 32.02
C GLN A 46 -19.38 -8.23 32.86
N GLY A 47 -19.17 -6.97 33.23
CA GLY A 47 -18.05 -6.56 34.10
C GLY A 47 -16.90 -5.86 33.38
N CYS A 48 -16.94 -5.69 32.07
CA CYS A 48 -16.01 -4.82 31.36
C CYS A 48 -16.39 -3.35 31.53
N LEU A 49 -15.39 -2.48 31.68
CA LEU A 49 -15.62 -1.04 31.67
C LEU A 49 -16.17 -0.63 30.29
N ASP A 50 -17.41 -0.13 30.31
CA ASP A 50 -17.98 0.51 29.12
C ASP A 50 -17.30 1.86 28.88
N ILE A 51 -16.35 1.88 27.96
CA ILE A 51 -15.74 3.12 27.47
C ILE A 51 -16.71 3.78 26.48
N SER A 52 -17.92 4.02 26.98
CA SER A 52 -19.00 4.61 26.19
C SER A 52 -18.70 6.07 25.82
N PRO A 53 -19.37 6.59 24.79
CA PRO A 53 -19.32 8.02 24.47
C PRO A 53 -19.64 8.92 25.68
N ARG A 54 -20.38 8.43 26.68
CA ARG A 54 -20.66 9.15 27.93
C ARG A 54 -19.43 9.29 28.82
N TRP A 55 -18.63 8.26 28.95
CA TRP A 55 -17.37 8.32 29.70
C TRP A 55 -16.36 9.26 29.02
N LEU A 56 -16.22 9.16 27.70
CA LEU A 56 -15.43 10.08 26.90
C LEU A 56 -15.90 11.52 27.03
N LYS A 57 -17.22 11.76 27.08
CA LYS A 57 -17.78 13.09 27.29
C LYS A 57 -17.48 13.66 28.68
N LYS A 58 -17.45 12.83 29.73
CA LYS A 58 -17.08 13.19 31.09
C LYS A 58 -15.60 13.52 31.24
N MET A 59 -14.72 12.85 30.51
CA MET A 59 -13.29 13.16 30.49
C MET A 59 -12.96 14.45 29.74
N ARG A 60 -13.75 14.80 28.71
CA ARG A 60 -13.65 16.08 27.97
C ARG A 60 -13.81 17.32 28.81
N SER A 61 -14.47 17.22 29.95
CA SER A 61 -14.73 18.36 30.87
C SER A 61 -13.51 18.77 31.70
N LYS A 62 -12.48 17.93 31.78
CA LYS A 62 -11.23 18.27 32.47
C LYS A 62 -10.24 18.80 31.43
N ARG A 63 -9.56 19.91 31.71
CA ARG A 63 -8.57 20.64 30.87
C ARG A 63 -7.40 19.79 30.32
N GLN A 64 -7.55 18.49 30.21
CA GLN A 64 -6.57 17.59 29.60
C GLN A 64 -6.64 17.69 28.08
N LEU A 65 -5.50 17.78 27.41
CA LEU A 65 -5.42 17.74 25.95
C LEU A 65 -6.15 16.50 25.44
N PHE A 66 -7.19 16.71 24.64
CA PHE A 66 -7.95 15.63 24.04
C PHE A 66 -7.03 14.81 23.12
N SER A 67 -6.87 13.53 23.39
CA SER A 67 -5.97 12.65 22.65
C SER A 67 -6.74 11.58 21.89
N ILE A 68 -6.32 11.35 20.66
CA ILE A 68 -6.92 10.40 19.74
C ILE A 68 -5.82 9.43 19.27
N LEU A 69 -6.11 8.15 19.33
CA LEU A 69 -5.24 7.10 18.85
C LEU A 69 -5.84 6.47 17.59
N PHE A 70 -5.03 6.42 16.53
CA PHE A 70 -5.28 5.56 15.38
C PHE A 70 -4.41 4.31 15.46
N VAL A 71 -5.02 3.13 15.35
CA VAL A 71 -4.32 1.87 15.17
C VAL A 71 -4.40 1.53 13.68
N ALA A 72 -3.31 1.80 12.95
CA ALA A 72 -3.25 1.70 11.50
C ALA A 72 -2.42 0.47 11.09
N GLN A 73 -3.08 -0.69 11.04
CA GLN A 73 -2.47 -1.95 10.62
C GLN A 73 -2.76 -2.24 9.14
N GLY A 74 -1.96 -3.12 8.55
CA GLY A 74 -2.13 -3.54 7.16
C GLY A 74 -0.95 -3.20 6.25
N GLY A 75 -1.17 -3.29 4.95
CA GLY A 75 -0.21 -2.92 3.92
C GLY A 75 -0.12 -1.40 3.74
N ILE A 76 0.87 -0.95 2.99
CA ILE A 76 1.04 0.49 2.66
C ILE A 76 -0.24 1.08 2.09
N GLY A 77 -0.89 0.38 1.15
CA GLY A 77 -2.12 0.85 0.54
C GLY A 77 -3.27 1.00 1.53
N ASP A 78 -3.40 0.06 2.48
CA ASP A 78 -4.45 0.12 3.51
C ASP A 78 -4.27 1.35 4.40
N ILE A 79 -3.04 1.62 4.85
CA ILE A 79 -2.72 2.77 5.68
C ILE A 79 -3.00 4.08 4.95
N LEU A 80 -2.62 4.18 3.69
CA LEU A 80 -2.88 5.39 2.89
C LEU A 80 -4.39 5.64 2.71
N TRP A 81 -5.20 4.59 2.58
CA TRP A 81 -6.66 4.72 2.50
C TRP A 81 -7.33 5.18 3.80
N TYR A 82 -6.66 5.05 4.95
CA TYR A 82 -7.15 5.60 6.23
C TYR A 82 -6.87 7.11 6.38
N MET A 83 -5.89 7.65 5.66
CA MET A 83 -5.46 9.04 5.81
C MET A 83 -6.56 10.09 5.56
N PRO A 84 -7.47 9.95 4.58
CA PRO A 84 -8.59 10.88 4.42
C PRO A 84 -9.47 10.97 5.66
N PHE A 85 -9.71 9.85 6.34
CA PHE A 85 -10.46 9.82 7.58
C PHE A 85 -9.68 10.51 8.73
N MET A 86 -8.38 10.23 8.84
CA MET A 86 -7.52 10.90 9.83
C MET A 86 -7.52 12.42 9.62
N LYS A 87 -7.47 12.87 8.37
CA LYS A 87 -7.61 14.29 8.00
C LYS A 87 -8.96 14.88 8.47
N ALA A 88 -10.06 14.16 8.25
CA ALA A 88 -11.39 14.59 8.69
C ALA A 88 -11.49 14.66 10.22
N VAL A 89 -10.86 13.72 10.94
CA VAL A 89 -10.77 13.75 12.41
C VAL A 89 -9.96 14.96 12.87
N ARG A 90 -8.84 15.29 12.24
CA ARG A 90 -8.06 16.50 12.56
C ARG A 90 -8.89 17.77 12.36
N LEU A 91 -9.66 17.87 11.28
CA LEU A 91 -10.53 19.01 11.03
C LEU A 91 -11.64 19.13 12.08
N LYS A 92 -12.19 18.02 12.55
CA LYS A 92 -13.19 17.97 13.62
C LYS A 92 -12.61 18.32 14.98
N TYR A 93 -11.36 17.93 15.23
CA TYR A 93 -10.67 18.13 16.51
C TYR A 93 -9.30 18.81 16.30
N PRO A 94 -9.28 20.11 15.96
CA PRO A 94 -8.05 20.80 15.53
C PRO A 94 -6.96 20.85 16.62
N ARG A 95 -7.34 20.80 17.88
CA ARG A 95 -6.43 20.87 19.05
C ARG A 95 -6.17 19.50 19.70
N ALA A 96 -6.70 18.41 19.16
CA ALA A 96 -6.45 17.10 19.71
C ALA A 96 -5.00 16.67 19.46
N ARG A 97 -4.42 15.94 20.40
CA ARG A 97 -3.19 15.18 20.15
C ARG A 97 -3.55 13.91 19.38
N ILE A 98 -3.12 13.79 18.15
CA ILE A 98 -3.36 12.63 17.30
C ILE A 98 -2.11 11.79 17.18
N VAL A 99 -2.18 10.56 17.69
CA VAL A 99 -1.10 9.56 17.62
C VAL A 99 -1.53 8.42 16.71
N VAL A 100 -0.61 7.96 15.88
CA VAL A 100 -0.82 6.80 15.01
C VAL A 100 0.10 5.68 15.46
N ALA A 101 -0.47 4.56 15.87
CA ALA A 101 0.26 3.32 16.13
C ALA A 101 0.22 2.44 14.88
N THR A 102 1.39 2.09 14.37
CA THR A 102 1.52 1.31 13.13
C THR A 102 2.81 0.49 13.15
N ARG A 103 2.96 -0.43 12.20
CA ARG A 103 4.20 -1.17 12.03
C ARG A 103 5.38 -0.21 11.82
N GLU A 104 6.52 -0.56 12.36
CA GLU A 104 7.75 0.25 12.31
C GLU A 104 8.12 0.68 10.88
N ASP A 105 8.02 -0.23 9.94
CA ASP A 105 8.32 0.02 8.52
C ASP A 105 7.26 0.91 7.81
N ARG A 106 6.17 1.30 8.50
CA ARG A 106 5.11 2.19 8.01
C ARG A 106 5.15 3.58 8.64
N ILE A 107 5.85 3.74 9.77
CA ILE A 107 6.01 5.05 10.43
C ILE A 107 6.44 6.15 9.44
N PRO A 108 7.38 5.89 8.51
CA PRO A 108 7.81 6.90 7.55
C PRO A 108 6.70 7.46 6.63
N LEU A 109 5.56 6.77 6.49
CA LEU A 109 4.42 7.28 5.71
C LEU A 109 3.80 8.54 6.34
N PHE A 110 3.97 8.74 7.65
CA PHE A 110 3.38 9.84 8.40
C PHE A 110 4.32 11.05 8.55
N LEU A 111 5.51 11.00 7.96
CA LEU A 111 6.45 12.12 8.04
C LEU A 111 5.91 13.36 7.30
N GLY A 112 5.77 14.45 8.04
CA GLY A 112 5.32 15.74 7.51
C GLY A 112 3.82 15.86 7.24
N VAL A 113 3.02 14.83 7.50
CA VAL A 113 1.56 14.93 7.32
C VAL A 113 0.94 15.81 8.41
N PRO A 114 0.03 16.75 8.06
CA PRO A 114 -0.47 17.74 9.01
C PRO A 114 -1.56 17.21 9.96
N PHE A 115 -2.04 16.02 9.74
CA PHE A 115 -3.17 15.45 10.50
C PHE A 115 -2.74 14.45 11.59
N ALA A 116 -1.46 14.11 11.69
CA ALA A 116 -0.91 13.28 12.76
C ALA A 116 0.24 14.01 13.45
N ASP A 117 0.23 14.02 14.77
CA ASP A 117 1.29 14.68 15.55
C ASP A 117 2.47 13.75 15.82
N LEU A 118 2.20 12.44 15.87
CA LEU A 118 3.19 11.42 16.15
C LEU A 118 2.78 10.09 15.51
N ALA A 119 3.74 9.38 14.93
CA ALA A 119 3.58 7.99 14.54
C ALA A 119 4.57 7.11 15.33
N VAL A 120 4.09 6.00 15.89
CA VAL A 120 4.86 5.11 16.74
C VAL A 120 4.64 3.65 16.36
N LYS A 121 5.56 2.79 16.79
CA LYS A 121 5.44 1.35 16.59
C LYS A 121 4.26 0.77 17.39
N ASP A 122 3.50 -0.10 16.75
CA ASP A 122 2.33 -0.80 17.30
C ASP A 122 2.68 -2.06 18.11
N ASP A 123 3.85 -2.06 18.79
CA ASP A 123 4.16 -3.14 19.69
C ASP A 123 3.23 -3.14 20.93
N TYR A 124 3.16 -4.29 21.59
CA TYR A 124 2.25 -4.52 22.69
C TYR A 124 2.30 -3.43 23.79
N TRP A 125 3.49 -3.04 24.21
CA TRP A 125 3.67 -2.10 25.33
C TRP A 125 3.28 -0.69 24.94
N ASN A 126 3.71 -0.21 23.77
CA ASN A 126 3.31 1.08 23.25
C ASN A 126 1.80 1.16 23.07
N LEU A 127 1.21 0.11 22.52
CA LEU A 127 -0.22 0.08 22.25
C LEU A 127 -1.05 0.14 23.54
N GLN A 128 -0.70 -0.66 24.55
CA GLN A 128 -1.36 -0.65 25.85
C GLN A 128 -1.28 0.72 26.52
N HIS A 129 -0.11 1.32 26.52
CA HIS A 129 0.11 2.65 27.11
C HIS A 129 -0.70 3.72 26.37
N LEU A 130 -0.66 3.74 25.04
CA LEU A 130 -1.40 4.72 24.24
C LEU A 130 -2.92 4.59 24.37
N ILE A 131 -3.42 3.36 24.39
CA ILE A 131 -4.84 3.08 24.59
C ILE A 131 -5.31 3.60 25.95
N SER A 132 -4.52 3.40 27.02
CA SER A 132 -4.87 3.86 28.37
C SER A 132 -4.95 5.39 28.49
N GLN A 133 -4.28 6.12 27.60
CA GLN A 133 -4.24 7.59 27.56
C GLN A 133 -5.15 8.22 26.51
N ALA A 134 -5.66 7.44 25.56
CA ALA A 134 -6.49 7.94 24.49
C ALA A 134 -7.94 8.17 24.92
N HIS A 135 -8.51 9.31 24.52
CA HIS A 135 -9.93 9.64 24.72
C HIS A 135 -10.80 9.03 23.61
N GLU A 136 -10.26 8.89 22.42
CA GLU A 136 -10.87 8.16 21.29
C GLU A 136 -9.83 7.23 20.65
N VAL A 137 -10.28 6.03 20.25
CA VAL A 137 -9.46 5.05 19.54
C VAL A 137 -10.16 4.64 18.26
N TYR A 138 -9.47 4.79 17.15
CA TYR A 138 -9.91 4.29 15.84
C TYR A 138 -8.99 3.14 15.40
N ASP A 139 -9.54 1.94 15.25
CA ASP A 139 -8.82 0.77 14.73
C ASP A 139 -9.42 0.31 13.41
N PHE A 140 -8.64 0.41 12.36
CA PHE A 140 -9.06 0.07 11.00
C PHE A 140 -8.60 -1.33 10.56
N GLY A 141 -7.91 -2.08 11.42
CA GLY A 141 -7.26 -3.35 11.03
C GLY A 141 -8.20 -4.47 10.58
N GLY A 142 -9.41 -4.52 11.11
CA GLY A 142 -10.36 -5.61 10.85
C GLY A 142 -11.59 -5.20 10.06
N ILE A 143 -12.31 -4.20 10.53
CA ILE A 143 -13.68 -3.88 10.07
C ILE A 143 -13.70 -3.24 8.69
N ALA A 144 -12.81 -2.29 8.41
CA ALA A 144 -12.74 -1.69 7.08
C ALA A 144 -12.40 -2.72 5.99
N THR A 145 -11.58 -3.71 6.33
CA THR A 145 -11.29 -4.85 5.44
C THR A 145 -12.53 -5.71 5.21
N MET A 146 -13.28 -6.01 6.27
CA MET A 146 -14.51 -6.79 6.18
C MET A 146 -15.58 -6.06 5.36
N LEU A 147 -15.82 -4.77 5.62
CA LEU A 147 -16.79 -3.97 4.87
C LEU A 147 -16.44 -3.87 3.38
N ARG A 148 -15.15 -3.73 3.04
CA ARG A 148 -14.70 -3.75 1.64
C ARG A 148 -15.05 -5.08 0.95
N LYS A 149 -14.89 -6.19 1.67
CA LYS A 149 -15.15 -7.53 1.15
C LYS A 149 -16.63 -7.77 0.91
N GLU A 150 -17.42 -7.55 1.92
CA GLU A 150 -18.86 -7.86 1.92
C GLU A 150 -19.65 -6.87 1.06
N MET A 151 -19.35 -5.59 1.16
CA MET A 151 -20.13 -4.52 0.52
C MET A 151 -19.54 -4.03 -0.80
N LYS A 152 -18.37 -4.52 -1.20
CA LYS A 152 -17.64 -4.08 -2.41
C LYS A 152 -17.43 -2.55 -2.45
N LEU A 153 -17.25 -1.93 -1.30
CA LEU A 153 -17.02 -0.50 -1.18
C LEU A 153 -15.57 -0.14 -1.51
N ASP A 154 -15.38 1.09 -1.99
CA ASP A 154 -14.06 1.68 -2.03
C ASP A 154 -13.46 1.72 -0.62
N PRO A 155 -12.14 1.46 -0.45
CA PRO A 155 -11.50 1.44 0.86
C PRO A 155 -11.71 2.71 1.69
N VAL A 156 -11.71 3.88 1.03
CA VAL A 156 -11.96 5.16 1.72
C VAL A 156 -13.40 5.24 2.21
N ASP A 157 -14.38 4.88 1.37
CA ASP A 157 -15.79 4.85 1.77
C ASP A 157 -16.01 3.92 2.97
N ALA A 158 -15.39 2.73 2.94
CA ALA A 158 -15.46 1.76 4.03
C ALA A 158 -14.88 2.33 5.35
N THR A 159 -13.78 3.09 5.25
CA THR A 159 -13.15 3.71 6.43
C THR A 159 -14.06 4.76 7.07
N PHE A 160 -14.71 5.61 6.26
CA PHE A 160 -15.65 6.61 6.78
C PHE A 160 -16.91 5.97 7.39
N LEU A 161 -17.40 4.89 6.80
CA LEU A 161 -18.53 4.15 7.35
C LEU A 161 -18.19 3.51 8.71
N ASP A 162 -17.01 2.90 8.80
CA ASP A 162 -16.54 2.27 10.03
C ASP A 162 -16.26 3.28 11.14
N GLY A 163 -15.63 4.40 10.80
CA GLY A 163 -15.30 5.48 11.75
C GLY A 163 -16.48 6.36 12.15
N GLU A 164 -17.68 6.15 11.58
CA GLU A 164 -18.91 6.92 11.90
C GLU A 164 -18.75 8.44 11.73
N LEU A 165 -17.96 8.88 10.77
CA LEU A 165 -17.88 10.28 10.38
C LEU A 165 -18.48 10.48 8.99
N PRO A 166 -19.12 11.63 8.76
CA PRO A 166 -19.58 12.00 7.43
C PRO A 166 -18.37 12.14 6.50
N LYS A 167 -18.45 11.50 5.36
CA LYS A 167 -17.43 11.61 4.32
C LYS A 167 -17.44 13.01 3.72
N PRO A 168 -16.26 13.60 3.42
CA PRO A 168 -16.18 14.89 2.73
C PRO A 168 -16.95 14.86 1.40
N THR A 169 -17.65 15.93 1.09
CA THR A 169 -18.34 16.11 -0.20
C THR A 169 -17.34 16.42 -1.33
N ILE A 170 -16.24 17.05 -0.99
CA ILE A 170 -15.17 17.41 -1.94
C ILE A 170 -14.34 16.15 -2.22
N ARG A 171 -14.32 15.72 -3.47
CA ARG A 171 -13.60 14.51 -3.92
C ARG A 171 -12.11 14.53 -3.56
N LYS A 172 -11.45 15.69 -3.66
CA LYS A 172 -10.04 15.87 -3.31
C LYS A 172 -9.74 15.53 -1.84
N ASP A 173 -10.67 15.76 -0.93
CA ASP A 173 -10.49 15.47 0.49
C ASP A 173 -10.61 13.98 0.82
N CYS A 174 -11.12 13.18 -0.11
CA CYS A 174 -11.16 11.72 -0.01
C CYS A 174 -9.90 11.03 -0.55
N ARG A 175 -8.86 11.79 -0.93
CA ARG A 175 -7.61 11.22 -1.44
C ARG A 175 -6.58 11.04 -0.33
N PRO A 176 -5.79 9.95 -0.37
CA PRO A 176 -4.59 9.82 0.45
C PRO A 176 -3.65 11.01 0.21
N MET A 177 -2.84 11.32 1.20
CA MET A 177 -1.88 12.42 1.15
C MET A 177 -0.53 11.97 1.68
N LEU A 178 0.52 12.29 0.95
CA LEU A 178 1.91 12.13 1.37
C LEU A 178 2.64 13.45 1.20
N VAL A 179 3.63 13.68 2.04
CA VAL A 179 4.48 14.85 1.97
C VAL A 179 5.92 14.40 1.67
N VAL A 180 6.57 15.07 0.73
CA VAL A 180 8.01 14.93 0.48
C VAL A 180 8.67 16.25 0.85
N THR A 181 9.69 16.18 1.68
CA THR A 181 10.46 17.38 2.08
C THR A 181 11.41 17.80 0.97
N ALA A 182 11.81 19.10 0.96
CA ALA A 182 12.81 19.60 -0.01
C ALA A 182 14.13 18.80 0.07
N GLN A 183 14.56 18.42 1.29
CA GLN A 183 15.76 17.61 1.49
C GLN A 183 15.62 16.22 0.83
N GLU A 184 14.48 15.55 0.98
CA GLU A 184 14.22 14.24 0.36
C GLU A 184 14.16 14.36 -1.16
N GLY A 185 13.55 15.42 -1.68
CA GLY A 185 13.52 15.72 -3.10
C GLY A 185 14.93 15.88 -3.67
N LYS A 186 15.80 16.66 -2.99
CA LYS A 186 17.21 16.84 -3.37
C LYS A 186 18.00 15.53 -3.33
N GLN A 187 17.78 14.70 -2.30
CA GLN A 187 18.44 13.39 -2.19
C GLN A 187 17.99 12.44 -3.32
N ALA A 188 16.71 12.43 -3.64
CA ALA A 188 16.19 11.62 -4.74
C ALA A 188 16.71 12.10 -6.10
N LYS A 189 16.79 13.41 -6.33
CA LYS A 189 17.40 13.99 -7.53
C LYS A 189 18.85 13.52 -7.68
N ASN A 190 19.67 13.67 -6.64
CA ASN A 190 21.07 13.24 -6.68
C ASN A 190 21.20 11.72 -6.95
N LEU A 191 20.32 10.90 -6.36
CA LEU A 191 20.29 9.47 -6.61
C LEU A 191 19.95 9.15 -8.08
N LEU A 192 19.01 9.87 -8.68
CA LEU A 192 18.64 9.74 -10.09
C LEU A 192 19.77 10.17 -11.01
N GLU A 193 20.45 11.28 -10.72
CA GLU A 193 21.61 11.76 -11.46
C GLU A 193 22.75 10.72 -11.48
N GLN A 194 23.02 10.06 -10.34
CA GLN A 194 24.00 8.97 -10.25
C GLN A 194 23.65 7.77 -11.18
N HIS A 195 22.38 7.65 -11.55
CA HIS A 195 21.89 6.62 -12.48
C HIS A 195 21.65 7.16 -13.91
N GLY A 196 22.20 8.33 -14.23
CA GLY A 196 22.16 8.92 -15.58
C GLY A 196 20.81 9.53 -15.95
N VAL A 197 20.02 9.96 -14.96
CA VAL A 197 18.75 10.67 -15.15
C VAL A 197 18.93 12.14 -14.84
N ASP A 198 18.70 13.00 -15.81
CA ASP A 198 18.70 14.46 -15.67
C ASP A 198 17.26 14.99 -15.72
N LEU A 199 16.74 15.35 -14.55
CA LEU A 199 15.35 15.82 -14.42
C LEU A 199 15.05 17.12 -15.15
N SER A 200 16.08 17.88 -15.58
CA SER A 200 15.88 19.14 -16.33
C SER A 200 15.45 18.88 -17.78
N LYS A 201 15.82 17.73 -18.34
CA LYS A 201 15.57 17.39 -19.75
C LYS A 201 14.88 16.03 -19.95
N ASP A 202 15.08 15.11 -19.01
CA ASP A 202 14.57 13.74 -19.15
C ASP A 202 13.11 13.64 -18.66
N LYS A 203 12.27 12.94 -19.41
CA LYS A 203 10.97 12.47 -18.95
C LYS A 203 11.15 11.10 -18.30
N VAL A 204 10.66 10.98 -17.08
CA VAL A 204 10.94 9.84 -16.19
C VAL A 204 9.71 8.99 -15.97
N VAL A 205 9.83 7.68 -16.22
CA VAL A 205 8.78 6.70 -15.96
C VAL A 205 9.24 5.74 -14.86
N ALA A 206 8.59 5.79 -13.71
CA ALA A 206 8.81 4.82 -12.64
C ALA A 206 7.93 3.59 -12.84
N ILE A 207 8.51 2.40 -12.78
CA ILE A 207 7.80 1.13 -12.93
C ILE A 207 7.96 0.31 -11.67
N ALA A 208 6.84 -0.04 -11.02
CA ALA A 208 6.84 -1.03 -9.96
C ALA A 208 6.76 -2.43 -10.56
N LEU A 209 7.79 -3.24 -10.31
CA LEU A 209 7.91 -4.56 -10.93
C LEU A 209 6.94 -5.59 -10.34
N GLU A 210 6.55 -5.41 -9.06
CA GLU A 210 5.74 -6.41 -8.38
C GLU A 210 4.83 -5.83 -7.29
N ALA A 211 3.88 -6.65 -6.88
CA ALA A 211 3.04 -6.48 -5.69
C ALA A 211 3.41 -7.51 -4.63
N SER A 212 2.82 -7.40 -3.44
CA SER A 212 3.07 -8.33 -2.32
C SER A 212 2.55 -9.75 -2.57
N THR A 213 1.68 -9.96 -3.59
CA THR A 213 1.15 -11.28 -3.95
C THR A 213 1.35 -11.54 -5.44
N ALA A 214 1.75 -12.76 -5.76
CA ALA A 214 2.16 -13.15 -7.11
C ALA A 214 1.03 -13.03 -8.15
N ASN A 215 -0.22 -13.27 -7.76
CA ASN A 215 -1.38 -13.19 -8.65
C ASN A 215 -1.68 -11.77 -9.18
N ARG A 216 -0.98 -10.75 -8.67
CA ARG A 216 -1.08 -9.35 -9.14
C ARG A 216 0.11 -8.92 -9.99
N ASN A 217 1.15 -9.73 -10.04
CA ASN A 217 2.36 -9.37 -10.77
C ASN A 217 2.14 -9.45 -12.28
N TRP A 218 2.53 -8.37 -12.96
CA TRP A 218 2.60 -8.36 -14.40
C TRP A 218 3.83 -9.16 -14.83
N PRO A 219 3.80 -9.91 -15.97
CA PRO A 219 4.93 -10.70 -16.38
C PRO A 219 6.22 -9.88 -16.42
N TYR A 220 7.30 -10.43 -15.89
CA TYR A 220 8.57 -9.70 -15.86
C TYR A 220 9.10 -9.41 -17.27
N SER A 221 8.96 -10.37 -18.20
CA SER A 221 9.29 -10.18 -19.62
C SER A 221 8.53 -9.00 -20.23
N TYR A 222 7.27 -8.77 -19.83
CA TYR A 222 6.49 -7.63 -20.29
C TYR A 222 6.99 -6.31 -19.68
N ASN A 223 7.37 -6.29 -18.39
CA ASN A 223 8.02 -5.13 -17.78
C ASN A 223 9.33 -4.78 -18.54
N LEU A 224 10.12 -5.78 -18.90
CA LEU A 224 11.36 -5.61 -19.64
C LEU A 224 11.11 -5.08 -21.07
N GLN A 225 10.15 -5.66 -21.79
CA GLN A 225 9.78 -5.21 -23.13
C GLN A 225 9.23 -3.77 -23.12
N LEU A 226 8.35 -3.43 -22.16
CA LEU A 226 7.85 -2.08 -21.98
C LEU A 226 8.98 -1.10 -21.72
N SER A 227 9.88 -1.45 -20.81
CA SER A 227 11.02 -0.60 -20.45
C SER A 227 11.92 -0.33 -21.65
N ARG A 228 12.27 -1.35 -22.46
CA ARG A 228 13.04 -1.19 -23.70
C ARG A 228 12.33 -0.28 -24.70
N ARG A 229 11.02 -0.44 -24.85
CA ARG A 229 10.23 0.37 -25.77
C ARG A 229 10.16 1.84 -25.32
N LEU A 230 10.02 2.08 -24.02
CA LEU A 230 10.04 3.44 -23.45
C LEU A 230 11.41 4.07 -23.59
N THR A 231 12.51 3.35 -23.31
CA THR A 231 13.87 3.89 -23.47
C THR A 231 14.20 4.20 -24.92
N ASN A 232 13.79 3.35 -25.87
CA ASN A 232 13.93 3.61 -27.30
C ASN A 232 13.13 4.85 -27.77
N ALA A 233 12.04 5.17 -27.07
CA ALA A 233 11.24 6.38 -27.32
C ALA A 233 11.80 7.64 -26.59
N GLY A 234 12.96 7.52 -25.92
CA GLY A 234 13.64 8.64 -25.25
C GLY A 234 13.25 8.88 -23.81
N TYR A 235 12.42 8.00 -23.21
CA TYR A 235 12.09 8.10 -21.78
C TYR A 235 13.19 7.47 -20.91
N LYS A 236 13.39 8.02 -19.71
CA LYS A 236 14.19 7.36 -18.67
C LYS A 236 13.29 6.48 -17.83
N VAL A 237 13.65 5.22 -17.67
CA VAL A 237 12.89 4.24 -16.92
C VAL A 237 13.57 3.92 -15.61
N ILE A 238 12.81 3.93 -14.52
CA ILE A 238 13.27 3.58 -13.18
C ILE A 238 12.48 2.36 -12.69
N TRP A 239 13.19 1.31 -12.30
CA TRP A 239 12.58 0.16 -11.68
C TRP A 239 12.55 0.28 -10.16
N LEU A 240 11.38 0.07 -9.56
CA LEU A 240 11.13 0.07 -8.12
C LEU A 240 10.55 -1.27 -7.68
N SER A 241 11.02 -1.75 -6.55
CA SER A 241 10.45 -2.88 -5.82
C SER A 241 10.97 -2.88 -4.38
N ALA A 242 10.18 -3.41 -3.45
CA ALA A 242 10.59 -3.54 -2.04
C ALA A 242 11.52 -4.75 -1.81
N LYS A 243 11.53 -5.74 -2.71
CA LYS A 243 12.27 -6.98 -2.50
C LYS A 243 13.68 -6.91 -3.07
N HIS A 244 14.66 -7.19 -2.21
CA HIS A 244 16.04 -7.46 -2.63
C HIS A 244 16.16 -8.67 -3.55
N GLU A 245 15.22 -9.60 -3.47
CA GLU A 245 15.22 -10.86 -4.21
C GLU A 245 15.13 -10.69 -5.71
N ILE A 246 14.57 -9.55 -6.21
CA ILE A 246 14.58 -9.27 -7.66
C ILE A 246 16.01 -9.11 -8.20
N ASN A 247 16.94 -8.64 -7.38
CA ASN A 247 18.34 -8.58 -7.78
C ASN A 247 19.03 -9.96 -7.79
N ARG A 248 18.38 -10.99 -7.22
CA ARG A 248 18.87 -12.37 -7.13
C ARG A 248 17.96 -13.37 -7.84
N THR A 249 16.81 -12.93 -8.35
CA THR A 249 15.90 -13.76 -9.13
C THR A 249 16.28 -13.62 -10.59
N TYR A 250 16.78 -14.67 -11.15
CA TYR A 250 17.11 -14.74 -12.56
C TYR A 250 15.87 -15.17 -13.31
N PHE A 251 15.37 -14.29 -14.15
CA PHE A 251 14.27 -14.61 -15.05
C PHE A 251 14.87 -14.98 -16.40
N ASN A 252 14.45 -16.06 -16.97
CA ASN A 252 14.77 -16.38 -18.34
C ASN A 252 13.50 -16.69 -19.10
N THR A 253 13.44 -16.20 -20.33
CA THR A 253 12.35 -16.46 -21.25
C THR A 253 12.92 -17.27 -22.40
N CYS A 254 12.42 -18.48 -22.55
CA CYS A 254 12.72 -19.25 -23.71
C CYS A 254 12.12 -18.62 -24.97
N PRO A 255 12.75 -18.74 -26.18
CA PRO A 255 12.16 -18.27 -27.42
C PRO A 255 10.74 -18.77 -27.68
N CYS A 256 10.35 -19.91 -27.12
CA CYS A 256 8.98 -20.42 -27.17
C CYS A 256 7.98 -19.72 -26.22
N GLY A 257 8.43 -18.71 -25.45
CA GLY A 257 7.61 -17.99 -24.49
C GLY A 257 7.50 -18.63 -23.10
N TRP A 258 8.18 -19.76 -22.85
CA TRP A 258 8.22 -20.32 -21.50
C TRP A 258 9.11 -19.48 -20.60
N GLU A 259 8.57 -19.09 -19.47
CA GLU A 259 9.25 -18.28 -18.45
C GLU A 259 9.52 -19.13 -17.21
N PHE A 260 10.70 -18.99 -16.64
CA PHE A 260 11.00 -19.55 -15.33
C PHE A 260 11.79 -18.57 -14.48
N ASN A 261 11.64 -18.73 -13.19
CA ASN A 261 12.34 -17.94 -12.18
C ASN A 261 13.30 -18.86 -11.44
N LEU A 262 14.57 -18.52 -11.40
CA LEU A 262 15.54 -19.16 -10.55
C LEU A 262 15.94 -18.18 -9.44
N THR A 263 15.58 -18.48 -8.22
CA THR A 263 16.03 -17.73 -7.04
C THR A 263 17.19 -18.48 -6.41
N THR A 264 18.39 -17.91 -6.47
CA THR A 264 19.58 -18.46 -5.85
C THR A 264 20.47 -17.36 -5.33
N GLU A 265 21.15 -17.61 -4.23
CA GLU A 265 22.11 -16.66 -3.65
C GLU A 265 23.36 -16.50 -4.52
N THR A 266 23.73 -17.53 -5.25
CA THR A 266 24.85 -17.54 -6.18
C THR A 266 24.50 -18.35 -7.40
N LEU A 267 24.52 -17.74 -8.60
CA LEU A 267 24.48 -18.48 -9.85
C LEU A 267 25.89 -18.87 -10.26
N PRO A 268 26.16 -20.14 -10.52
CA PRO A 268 27.37 -20.51 -11.22
C PRO A 268 27.37 -19.86 -12.60
N ALA A 269 28.50 -19.26 -12.99
CA ALA A 269 28.64 -18.68 -14.30
C ALA A 269 28.39 -19.79 -15.37
N GLY A 270 27.54 -19.49 -16.34
CA GLY A 270 27.25 -20.41 -17.44
C GLY A 270 26.23 -21.51 -17.15
N LEU A 271 25.40 -21.37 -16.10
CA LEU A 271 24.32 -22.32 -15.89
C LEU A 271 23.39 -22.35 -17.09
N SER A 272 23.27 -23.49 -17.70
CA SER A 272 22.34 -23.74 -18.80
C SER A 272 21.17 -24.59 -18.32
N PHE A 273 20.02 -24.37 -18.92
CA PHE A 273 18.82 -25.16 -18.65
C PHE A 273 18.17 -25.59 -19.97
N LYS A 274 17.47 -26.70 -19.91
CA LYS A 274 16.70 -27.22 -21.04
C LYS A 274 15.24 -26.85 -20.86
N CYS A 275 14.69 -26.13 -21.83
CA CYS A 275 13.27 -25.78 -21.79
C CYS A 275 12.37 -27.02 -21.75
N PRO A 276 11.42 -27.14 -20.83
CA PRO A 276 10.55 -28.31 -20.79
C PRO A 276 9.56 -28.35 -21.95
N ILE A 277 9.30 -27.20 -22.62
CA ILE A 277 8.35 -27.10 -23.73
C ILE A 277 9.06 -27.40 -25.10
N CYS A 278 9.99 -26.53 -25.49
CA CYS A 278 10.63 -26.66 -26.80
C CYS A 278 11.93 -27.48 -26.80
N LYS A 279 12.41 -27.91 -25.63
CA LYS A 279 13.65 -28.68 -25.42
C LYS A 279 14.93 -27.93 -25.77
N GLU A 280 14.88 -26.67 -26.18
CA GLU A 280 16.08 -25.88 -26.41
C GLU A 280 16.86 -25.62 -25.13
N VAL A 281 18.19 -25.55 -25.28
CA VAL A 281 19.11 -25.24 -24.19
C VAL A 281 19.39 -23.74 -24.22
N SER A 282 19.08 -23.06 -23.16
CA SER A 282 19.38 -21.63 -22.97
C SER A 282 20.36 -21.44 -21.83
N THR A 283 21.32 -20.56 -22.00
CA THR A 283 22.25 -20.17 -20.94
C THR A 283 21.64 -19.03 -20.15
N ILE A 284 21.65 -19.14 -18.83
CA ILE A 284 21.20 -18.06 -17.94
C ILE A 284 22.27 -16.97 -17.97
N ASN A 285 21.96 -15.87 -18.60
CA ASN A 285 22.77 -14.66 -18.50
C ASN A 285 22.28 -13.81 -17.34
N GLU A 286 23.21 -13.20 -16.60
CA GLU A 286 22.87 -12.23 -15.59
C GLU A 286 21.95 -11.16 -16.22
N LEU A 287 20.76 -10.97 -15.65
CA LEU A 287 19.84 -9.93 -16.12
C LEU A 287 20.40 -8.57 -15.77
N ARG A 288 21.23 -8.04 -16.64
CA ARG A 288 21.56 -6.63 -16.59
C ARG A 288 20.36 -5.85 -17.09
N PRO A 289 19.88 -4.86 -16.33
CA PRO A 289 18.86 -3.98 -16.87
C PRO A 289 19.36 -3.42 -18.20
N PRO A 290 18.51 -3.30 -19.23
CA PRO A 290 18.90 -2.70 -20.49
C PRO A 290 19.51 -1.31 -20.27
N GLN A 291 20.40 -0.90 -21.17
CA GLN A 291 20.97 0.45 -21.12
C GLN A 291 19.83 1.49 -21.08
N GLY A 292 19.95 2.49 -20.21
CA GLY A 292 18.93 3.54 -20.00
C GLY A 292 17.85 3.21 -18.95
N ILE A 293 17.96 2.07 -18.26
CA ILE A 293 17.09 1.71 -17.12
C ILE A 293 17.87 1.85 -15.82
N ALA A 294 17.38 2.68 -14.91
CA ALA A 294 17.87 2.78 -13.54
C ALA A 294 17.21 1.70 -12.67
N ASN A 295 17.92 0.61 -12.41
CA ASN A 295 17.42 -0.45 -11.53
C ASN A 295 17.64 -0.09 -10.06
N LEU A 296 16.59 0.39 -9.40
CA LEU A 296 16.55 0.71 -7.97
C LEU A 296 15.71 -0.29 -7.16
N ALA A 297 15.32 -1.41 -7.76
CA ALA A 297 14.60 -2.46 -7.07
C ALA A 297 15.43 -3.02 -5.90
N GLY A 298 14.85 -3.02 -4.68
CA GLY A 298 15.51 -3.43 -3.45
C GLY A 298 16.64 -2.52 -2.97
N LYS A 299 16.89 -1.39 -3.63
CA LYS A 299 17.96 -0.43 -3.30
C LYS A 299 17.46 0.86 -2.66
N THR A 300 16.16 0.99 -2.48
CA THR A 300 15.54 2.19 -1.90
C THR A 300 14.74 1.83 -0.66
N ASN A 301 14.81 2.67 0.36
CA ASN A 301 13.85 2.66 1.44
C ASN A 301 12.52 3.31 0.97
N ILE A 302 11.48 3.23 1.81
CA ILE A 302 10.15 3.72 1.44
C ILE A 302 10.12 5.22 1.15
N ARG A 303 10.90 6.05 1.88
CA ARG A 303 10.95 7.51 1.68
C ARG A 303 11.66 7.87 0.37
N GLN A 304 12.73 7.16 0.04
CA GLN A 304 13.40 7.30 -1.25
C GLN A 304 12.48 6.91 -2.41
N ALA A 305 11.74 5.78 -2.28
CA ALA A 305 10.77 5.39 -3.30
C ALA A 305 9.64 6.43 -3.46
N ILE A 306 9.10 6.97 -2.36
CA ILE A 306 8.12 8.06 -2.36
C ILE A 306 8.67 9.27 -3.12
N SER A 307 9.89 9.70 -2.82
CA SER A 307 10.50 10.89 -3.44
C SER A 307 10.80 10.68 -4.93
N ILE A 308 11.26 9.49 -5.33
CA ILE A 308 11.48 9.14 -6.75
C ILE A 308 10.15 9.16 -7.51
N ILE A 309 9.08 8.57 -6.94
CA ILE A 309 7.76 8.58 -7.57
C ILE A 309 7.23 10.01 -7.71
N ALA A 310 7.43 10.88 -6.71
CA ALA A 310 7.05 12.30 -6.77
C ALA A 310 7.77 13.05 -7.89
N LEU A 311 9.00 12.68 -8.22
CA LEU A 311 9.81 13.29 -9.28
C LEU A 311 9.55 12.67 -10.68
N SER A 312 8.80 11.59 -10.77
CA SER A 312 8.52 10.91 -12.03
C SER A 312 7.35 11.54 -12.79
N ASP A 313 7.40 11.52 -14.11
CA ASP A 313 6.32 12.02 -14.98
C ASP A 313 5.16 11.05 -15.09
N LEU A 314 5.46 9.76 -14.89
CA LEU A 314 4.48 8.69 -14.92
C LEU A 314 4.91 7.57 -13.97
N PHE A 315 3.96 6.98 -13.29
CA PHE A 315 4.12 5.73 -12.56
C PHE A 315 3.31 4.62 -13.23
N ILE A 316 3.90 3.45 -13.39
CA ILE A 316 3.22 2.25 -13.90
C ILE A 316 3.45 1.11 -12.92
N GLY A 317 2.41 0.37 -12.57
CA GLY A 317 2.59 -0.79 -11.71
C GLY A 317 1.30 -1.55 -11.40
N PRO A 318 1.44 -2.74 -10.82
CA PRO A 318 0.30 -3.53 -10.38
C PRO A 318 -0.42 -2.84 -9.21
N ASN A 319 -1.61 -3.33 -8.88
CA ASN A 319 -2.35 -2.91 -7.68
C ASN A 319 -1.55 -3.25 -6.40
N SER A 320 -0.73 -2.30 -5.96
CA SER A 320 0.24 -2.43 -4.86
C SER A 320 0.31 -1.16 -4.01
N GLY A 321 1.06 -1.21 -2.93
CA GLY A 321 1.31 -0.03 -2.08
C GLY A 321 1.99 1.12 -2.85
N LEU A 322 2.92 0.83 -3.76
CA LEU A 322 3.58 1.85 -4.58
C LEU A 322 2.60 2.56 -5.53
N MET A 323 1.62 1.84 -6.07
CA MET A 323 0.56 2.46 -6.87
C MET A 323 -0.26 3.45 -6.03
N VAL A 324 -0.61 3.10 -4.80
CA VAL A 324 -1.35 4.02 -3.90
C VAL A 324 -0.47 5.20 -3.49
N ILE A 325 0.83 4.99 -3.28
CA ILE A 325 1.79 6.08 -3.06
C ILE A 325 1.79 7.06 -4.24
N ALA A 326 1.87 6.55 -5.47
CA ALA A 326 1.89 7.40 -6.67
C ALA A 326 0.61 8.26 -6.78
N THR A 327 -0.54 7.67 -6.47
CA THR A 327 -1.81 8.41 -6.47
C THR A 327 -1.91 9.42 -5.32
N ALA A 328 -1.33 9.14 -4.14
CA ALA A 328 -1.27 10.05 -3.00
C ALA A 328 -0.37 11.27 -3.26
N LEU A 329 0.62 11.11 -4.14
CA LEU A 329 1.54 12.15 -4.61
C LEU A 329 1.00 12.91 -5.84
N GLU A 330 -0.18 12.54 -6.34
CA GLU A 330 -0.75 13.07 -7.58
C GLU A 330 0.14 12.83 -8.83
N THR A 331 1.10 11.92 -8.74
CA THR A 331 1.88 11.47 -9.91
C THR A 331 0.96 10.77 -10.89
N PRO A 332 0.96 11.14 -12.19
CA PRO A 332 0.20 10.43 -13.20
C PRO A 332 0.46 8.92 -13.12
N THR A 333 -0.58 8.11 -13.04
CA THR A 333 -0.45 6.69 -12.68
C THR A 333 -1.23 5.79 -13.61
N ILE A 334 -0.61 4.71 -14.06
CA ILE A 334 -1.28 3.58 -14.71
C ILE A 334 -1.25 2.38 -13.78
N GLY A 335 -2.43 1.96 -13.32
CA GLY A 335 -2.61 0.77 -12.51
C GLY A 335 -2.91 -0.46 -13.36
N LEU A 336 -2.16 -1.54 -13.17
CA LEU A 336 -2.40 -2.82 -13.84
C LEU A 336 -3.20 -3.74 -12.90
N PHE A 337 -4.37 -4.16 -13.35
CA PHE A 337 -5.32 -4.94 -12.55
C PHE A 337 -5.67 -6.25 -13.23
N GLY A 338 -5.59 -7.33 -12.50
CA GLY A 338 -6.08 -8.64 -12.89
C GLY A 338 -7.08 -9.17 -11.86
N ALA A 339 -6.58 -9.52 -10.68
CA ALA A 339 -7.33 -10.16 -9.63
C ALA A 339 -8.39 -9.28 -8.95
N PHE A 340 -8.27 -7.96 -9.03
CA PHE A 340 -9.15 -7.01 -8.33
C PHE A 340 -9.90 -6.11 -9.30
N ASN A 341 -11.13 -5.74 -8.92
CA ASN A 341 -11.90 -4.75 -9.66
C ASN A 341 -11.31 -3.33 -9.45
N PRO A 342 -10.78 -2.68 -10.50
CA PRO A 342 -10.20 -1.36 -10.36
C PRO A 342 -11.22 -0.30 -9.93
N LYS A 343 -12.46 -0.39 -10.38
CA LYS A 343 -13.52 0.60 -10.07
C LYS A 343 -13.78 0.75 -8.58
N VAL A 344 -13.58 -0.33 -7.81
CA VAL A 344 -13.76 -0.32 -6.35
C VAL A 344 -12.56 0.27 -5.62
N ARG A 345 -11.38 0.37 -6.26
CA ARG A 345 -10.13 0.76 -5.57
C ARG A 345 -9.55 2.09 -6.03
N THR A 346 -10.16 2.73 -7.01
CA THR A 346 -9.58 3.91 -7.66
C THR A 346 -10.59 5.06 -7.82
N LYS A 347 -11.67 5.02 -7.05
CA LYS A 347 -12.78 5.95 -7.14
C LYS A 347 -12.37 7.41 -6.99
N TYR A 348 -11.38 7.71 -6.17
CA TYR A 348 -10.98 9.06 -5.81
C TYR A 348 -9.73 9.58 -6.53
N TYR A 349 -9.16 8.81 -7.45
CA TYR A 349 -7.93 9.19 -8.15
C TYR A 349 -8.25 9.99 -9.43
N ASP A 350 -7.59 11.11 -9.66
CA ASP A 350 -7.86 11.98 -10.82
C ASP A 350 -6.85 11.81 -11.95
N ARG A 351 -5.54 11.74 -11.63
CA ARG A 351 -4.48 11.53 -12.62
C ARG A 351 -4.17 10.05 -12.77
N PHE A 352 -5.22 9.29 -13.00
CA PHE A 352 -5.16 7.85 -12.94
C PHE A 352 -5.87 7.19 -14.13
N ALA A 353 -5.19 6.21 -14.70
CA ALA A 353 -5.79 5.26 -15.63
C ALA A 353 -5.55 3.85 -15.14
N TYR A 354 -6.40 2.92 -15.52
CA TYR A 354 -6.16 1.50 -15.27
C TYR A 354 -6.29 0.69 -16.55
N ILE A 355 -5.58 -0.42 -16.58
CA ILE A 355 -5.75 -1.48 -17.57
C ILE A 355 -6.15 -2.73 -16.80
N TRP A 356 -7.27 -3.31 -17.14
CA TRP A 356 -7.82 -4.46 -16.44
C TRP A 356 -7.88 -5.68 -17.34
N GLY A 357 -7.06 -6.68 -17.02
CA GLY A 357 -7.10 -8.00 -17.65
C GLY A 357 -8.28 -8.81 -17.12
N HIS A 358 -9.50 -8.35 -17.45
CA HIS A 358 -10.73 -8.97 -17.00
C HIS A 358 -10.90 -10.36 -17.60
N MET A 359 -11.24 -11.33 -16.73
CA MET A 359 -11.62 -12.71 -17.08
C MET A 359 -12.83 -13.11 -16.25
N ASP A 360 -13.55 -14.18 -16.64
CA ASP A 360 -14.72 -14.69 -15.91
C ASP A 360 -14.44 -14.99 -14.43
N CYS A 361 -13.21 -15.37 -14.10
CA CYS A 361 -12.78 -15.59 -12.72
C CYS A 361 -12.32 -14.31 -12.00
N SER A 362 -12.38 -13.13 -12.64
CA SER A 362 -11.96 -11.84 -12.07
C SER A 362 -13.20 -10.95 -11.82
N PRO A 363 -13.33 -10.28 -10.66
CA PRO A 363 -12.37 -10.25 -9.55
C PRO A 363 -12.30 -11.57 -8.79
N CYS A 364 -11.07 -11.95 -8.41
CA CYS A 364 -10.85 -13.16 -7.62
C CYS A 364 -11.50 -13.03 -6.24
N LYS A 365 -11.90 -14.17 -5.67
CA LYS A 365 -12.22 -14.24 -4.24
C LYS A 365 -11.00 -13.76 -3.47
N GLU A 366 -11.25 -12.91 -2.50
CA GLU A 366 -10.22 -12.14 -1.82
C GLU A 366 -9.10 -12.98 -1.21
N HIS A 367 -7.90 -12.39 -1.19
CA HIS A 367 -6.66 -12.83 -0.55
C HIS A 367 -6.01 -14.11 -1.06
N TRP A 368 -6.32 -14.57 -2.24
CA TRP A 368 -5.48 -15.59 -2.86
C TRP A 368 -4.11 -14.97 -3.13
N THR A 369 -3.09 -15.50 -2.51
CA THR A 369 -1.70 -15.12 -2.77
C THR A 369 -1.23 -15.64 -4.11
N GLU A 370 -1.85 -16.72 -4.57
CA GLU A 370 -1.54 -17.43 -5.80
C GLU A 370 -2.77 -17.56 -6.70
N CYS A 371 -2.53 -17.62 -7.98
CA CYS A 371 -3.57 -17.88 -8.96
C CYS A 371 -3.69 -19.39 -9.20
N PRO A 372 -4.87 -20.01 -9.00
CA PRO A 372 -5.04 -21.46 -9.25
C PRO A 372 -4.90 -21.82 -10.73
N LYS A 373 -4.92 -20.82 -11.64
CA LYS A 373 -4.68 -20.99 -13.08
C LYS A 373 -3.21 -20.81 -13.48
N GLY A 374 -2.28 -20.74 -12.49
CA GLY A 374 -0.84 -20.64 -12.71
C GLY A 374 -0.25 -19.24 -12.65
N HIS A 375 1.07 -19.15 -12.81
CA HIS A 375 1.86 -17.93 -12.78
C HIS A 375 2.69 -17.77 -14.06
N PRO A 376 2.82 -16.51 -14.57
CA PRO A 376 2.03 -15.32 -14.19
C PRO A 376 0.53 -15.56 -14.38
N ALA A 377 -0.30 -14.92 -13.54
CA ALA A 377 -1.74 -15.08 -13.61
C ALA A 377 -2.29 -14.74 -15.02
N PRO A 378 -3.16 -15.58 -15.63
CA PRO A 378 -3.64 -15.35 -16.99
C PRO A 378 -4.26 -13.97 -17.22
N CYS A 379 -5.00 -13.45 -16.22
CA CYS A 379 -5.56 -12.09 -16.27
C CYS A 379 -4.49 -11.00 -16.36
N MET A 380 -3.29 -11.23 -15.84
CA MET A 380 -2.17 -10.28 -15.98
C MET A 380 -1.48 -10.42 -17.32
N LYS A 381 -1.50 -11.61 -17.94
CA LYS A 381 -0.96 -11.84 -19.30
C LYS A 381 -1.80 -11.18 -20.40
N ILE A 382 -3.11 -11.06 -20.21
CA ILE A 382 -4.00 -10.38 -21.17
C ILE A 382 -3.63 -8.89 -21.31
N ILE A 383 -3.06 -8.27 -20.29
CA ILE A 383 -2.56 -6.91 -20.35
C ILE A 383 -1.28 -6.92 -21.19
N THR A 384 -1.38 -6.57 -22.48
CA THR A 384 -0.24 -6.58 -23.40
C THR A 384 0.67 -5.37 -23.22
N VAL A 385 1.91 -5.50 -23.67
CA VAL A 385 2.89 -4.40 -23.67
C VAL A 385 2.38 -3.20 -24.49
N ASP A 386 1.72 -3.47 -25.62
CA ASP A 386 1.16 -2.42 -26.48
C ASP A 386 0.07 -1.60 -25.77
N MET A 387 -0.84 -2.27 -25.03
CA MET A 387 -1.85 -1.59 -24.24
C MET A 387 -1.24 -0.63 -23.23
N VAL A 388 -0.21 -1.08 -22.51
CA VAL A 388 0.45 -0.28 -21.47
C VAL A 388 1.27 0.85 -22.08
N TYR A 389 2.01 0.59 -23.14
CA TYR A 389 2.82 1.58 -23.85
C TYR A 389 1.96 2.71 -24.43
N ASN A 390 0.90 2.38 -25.15
CA ASN A 390 0.02 3.37 -25.75
C ASN A 390 -0.65 4.24 -24.67
N LYS A 391 -1.09 3.61 -23.57
CA LYS A 391 -1.63 4.35 -22.43
C LYS A 391 -0.56 5.22 -21.74
N ALA A 392 0.70 4.79 -21.68
CA ALA A 392 1.78 5.57 -21.11
C ALA A 392 2.04 6.85 -21.91
N VAL A 393 2.10 6.75 -23.25
CA VAL A 393 2.27 7.90 -24.14
C VAL A 393 1.09 8.87 -23.98
N GLU A 394 -0.14 8.37 -23.96
CA GLU A 394 -1.37 9.17 -23.73
C GLU A 394 -1.29 9.92 -22.39
N MET A 395 -0.94 9.23 -21.30
CA MET A 395 -0.91 9.82 -19.96
C MET A 395 0.19 10.89 -19.83
N ILE A 396 1.37 10.65 -20.40
CA ILE A 396 2.47 11.64 -20.39
C ILE A 396 2.10 12.89 -21.20
N ALA A 397 1.41 12.72 -22.33
CA ALA A 397 0.93 13.85 -23.13
C ALA A 397 -0.20 14.63 -22.44
N ARG A 398 -1.10 13.92 -21.76
CA ARG A 398 -2.24 14.51 -21.05
C ARG A 398 -1.84 15.28 -19.78
N PHE A 399 -0.77 14.85 -19.11
CA PHE A 399 -0.31 15.42 -17.84
C PHE A 399 1.16 15.82 -17.97
N PRO A 400 1.49 16.89 -18.74
CA PRO A 400 2.86 17.35 -18.87
C PRO A 400 3.41 17.84 -17.52
N ARG A 401 4.75 17.81 -17.38
CA ARG A 401 5.46 18.12 -16.13
C ARG A 401 5.09 19.48 -15.55
N GLU A 402 4.91 20.48 -16.39
CA GLU A 402 4.58 21.85 -16.02
C GLU A 402 3.16 21.97 -15.41
N SER A 403 2.28 21.03 -15.70
CA SER A 403 0.92 20.98 -15.14
C SER A 403 0.85 20.37 -13.75
N ILE A 404 1.97 19.86 -13.23
CA ILE A 404 2.04 19.19 -11.94
C ILE A 404 2.67 20.17 -10.96
N GLU A 405 1.89 20.60 -9.94
CA GLU A 405 2.41 21.36 -8.81
C GLU A 405 3.38 20.45 -8.04
N ARG A 406 4.67 20.57 -8.34
CA ARG A 406 5.71 19.74 -7.72
C ARG A 406 6.34 20.47 -6.56
N LEU A 407 6.92 19.68 -5.67
CA LEU A 407 7.71 20.16 -4.57
C LEU A 407 8.79 21.14 -5.07
N PRO A 408 9.02 22.28 -4.38
CA PRO A 408 10.18 23.09 -4.64
C PRO A 408 11.44 22.22 -4.47
N ILE A 409 12.22 22.09 -5.54
CA ILE A 409 13.50 21.35 -5.57
C ILE A 409 14.67 22.29 -5.31
N ASP A 410 14.36 23.53 -4.88
CA ASP A 410 15.38 24.57 -4.61
C ASP A 410 16.19 24.32 -3.33
#